data_21b62b072dc4144b4fc3ad78dca8c71a
#
_entry.id   21b62b072dc4144b4fc3ad78dca8c71a
#
_cell.length_a   1.000
_cell.length_b   1.000
_cell.length_c   1.000
_cell.angle_alpha   90.00
_cell.angle_beta   90.00
_cell.angle_gamma   90.00
#
_symmetry.space_group_name_H-M   'P 1'
#
loop_
_entity.id
_entity.type
_entity.pdbx_description
1 polymer ?
#
loop_
_entity_poly.entity_id
_entity_poly.type
_entity_poly.pdbx_seq_one_letter_code
_entity_poly.pdbx_strand_id
1 'polypeptide(L)'
;MTLREMRQNIDIVSKCFPSTKLLVITGGECTLLGYRLLLILAYAHQKGFATRIVTNGHWASSPKRAKRYLSVLKMVGLNEISLSTGKEHAEWVPVENVVNACAAAYSMGMTCAVNIESPKFDRSNYNQFKEIPTIAKIIEEDARSLYLIAGEWIAKEHSITLGELIGKKAPLIPERGCDSIFTTITYAPGSRLYGCCGLSIAKMQDLLLADTPLSDRDLYAEWGGMFNDFLKIWIFVEGPLAIIRFLAQKEPTLRATRLQSAHSCAICRLLFTPRVVTLLAKHYQEKRSEIFLKFSLRAQAAKVASTAMK
;
A
#
# COMPACT_ATOMS: atom_id res chain seq x y z
N MET A 1 -15.37 -5.16 10.66
CA MET A 1 -14.96 -6.58 10.72
C MET A 1 -14.95 -7.03 12.17
N THR A 2 -15.58 -8.15 12.47
CA THR A 2 -15.56 -8.77 13.81
C THR A 2 -14.24 -9.49 14.06
N LEU A 3 -13.91 -9.77 15.32
CA LEU A 3 -12.70 -10.54 15.66
C LEU A 3 -12.74 -11.97 15.06
N ARG A 4 -13.93 -12.57 14.99
CA ARG A 4 -14.13 -13.89 14.37
C ARG A 4 -13.78 -13.85 12.87
N GLU A 5 -14.31 -12.87 12.14
CA GLU A 5 -13.99 -12.69 10.72
C GLU A 5 -12.48 -12.44 10.48
N MET A 6 -11.85 -11.60 11.31
CA MET A 6 -10.42 -11.36 11.22
C MET A 6 -9.60 -12.64 11.38
N ARG A 7 -9.93 -13.47 12.37
CA ARG A 7 -9.25 -14.76 12.60
C ARG A 7 -9.47 -15.72 11.44
N GLN A 8 -10.70 -15.86 10.96
CA GLN A 8 -11.01 -16.70 9.81
C GLN A 8 -10.22 -16.29 8.56
N ASN A 9 -10.14 -14.99 8.30
CA ASN A 9 -9.35 -14.47 7.17
C ASN A 9 -7.85 -14.78 7.30
N ILE A 10 -7.29 -14.67 8.52
CA ILE A 10 -5.89 -15.04 8.80
C ILE A 10 -5.68 -16.54 8.56
N ASP A 11 -6.59 -17.38 9.03
CA ASP A 11 -6.50 -18.84 8.84
C ASP A 11 -6.53 -19.22 7.37
N ILE A 12 -7.45 -18.64 6.60
CA ILE A 12 -7.56 -18.87 5.15
C ILE A 12 -6.28 -18.46 4.43
N VAL A 13 -5.79 -17.25 4.69
CA VAL A 13 -4.55 -16.76 4.05
C VAL A 13 -3.34 -17.60 4.43
N SER A 14 -3.20 -17.93 5.71
CA SER A 14 -2.09 -18.79 6.20
C SER A 14 -2.07 -20.15 5.50
N LYS A 15 -3.24 -20.72 5.24
CA LYS A 15 -3.40 -22.00 4.57
C LYS A 15 -3.16 -21.91 3.06
N CYS A 16 -3.75 -20.91 2.39
CA CYS A 16 -3.65 -20.74 0.94
C CYS A 16 -2.28 -20.22 0.49
N PHE A 17 -1.65 -19.36 1.28
CA PHE A 17 -0.42 -18.65 0.92
C PHE A 17 0.62 -18.75 2.05
N PRO A 18 1.23 -19.93 2.26
CA PRO A 18 2.20 -20.13 3.34
C PRO A 18 3.49 -19.29 3.19
N SER A 19 3.72 -18.73 2.00
CA SER A 19 4.79 -17.75 1.75
C SER A 19 4.50 -16.34 2.26
N THR A 20 3.25 -16.03 2.62
CA THR A 20 2.88 -14.73 3.20
C THR A 20 3.51 -14.58 4.58
N LYS A 21 4.33 -13.54 4.74
CA LYS A 21 5.10 -13.32 5.98
C LYS A 21 4.62 -12.13 6.79
N LEU A 22 3.93 -11.17 6.18
CA LEU A 22 3.54 -9.93 6.82
C LEU A 22 2.02 -9.77 6.84
N LEU A 23 1.47 -9.53 8.01
CA LEU A 23 0.11 -9.06 8.21
C LEU A 23 0.11 -7.58 8.56
N VAL A 24 -0.60 -6.77 7.77
CA VAL A 24 -0.76 -5.34 8.01
C VAL A 24 -2.19 -5.06 8.49
N ILE A 25 -2.33 -4.46 9.66
CA ILE A 25 -3.61 -3.99 10.17
C ILE A 25 -3.69 -2.49 9.93
N THR A 26 -4.65 -2.09 9.11
CA THR A 26 -4.86 -0.72 8.69
C THR A 26 -6.36 -0.40 8.71
N GLY A 27 -6.77 0.73 8.16
CA GLY A 27 -8.18 1.15 8.08
C GLY A 27 -8.27 2.66 8.21
N GLY A 28 -9.34 3.19 8.77
CA GLY A 28 -9.37 4.60 9.17
C GLY A 28 -8.33 4.86 10.26
N GLU A 29 -8.53 4.24 11.42
CA GLU A 29 -7.54 4.20 12.51
C GLU A 29 -7.65 2.85 13.23
N CYS A 30 -6.63 2.01 13.09
CA CYS A 30 -6.65 0.63 13.59
C CYS A 30 -6.64 0.53 15.13
N THR A 31 -6.10 1.53 15.81
CA THR A 31 -6.03 1.55 17.28
C THR A 31 -7.39 1.75 17.94
N LEU A 32 -8.41 2.23 17.20
CA LEU A 32 -9.79 2.29 17.66
C LEU A 32 -10.44 0.89 17.83
N LEU A 33 -9.80 -0.16 17.36
CA LEU A 33 -10.22 -1.54 17.67
C LEU A 33 -10.07 -1.89 19.15
N GLY A 34 -9.30 -1.11 19.91
CA GLY A 34 -9.07 -1.32 21.35
C GLY A 34 -8.49 -2.71 21.64
N TYR A 35 -9.07 -3.44 22.60
CA TYR A 35 -8.60 -4.78 22.97
C TYR A 35 -8.62 -5.79 21.82
N ARG A 36 -9.50 -5.61 20.83
CA ARG A 36 -9.55 -6.47 19.63
C ARG A 36 -8.28 -6.41 18.82
N LEU A 37 -7.59 -5.23 18.80
CA LEU A 37 -6.29 -5.11 18.17
C LEU A 37 -5.25 -6.01 18.84
N LEU A 38 -5.24 -6.05 20.18
CA LEU A 38 -4.32 -6.90 20.93
C LEU A 38 -4.55 -8.38 20.62
N LEU A 39 -5.82 -8.80 20.62
CA LEU A 39 -6.20 -10.19 20.35
C LEU A 39 -5.86 -10.63 18.91
N ILE A 40 -5.98 -9.76 17.94
CA ILE A 40 -5.69 -10.11 16.54
C ILE A 40 -4.19 -10.12 16.28
N LEU A 41 -3.41 -9.21 16.90
CA LEU A 41 -1.95 -9.21 16.83
C LEU A 41 -1.38 -10.49 17.44
N ALA A 42 -1.83 -10.85 18.65
CA ALA A 42 -1.43 -12.10 19.30
C ALA A 42 -1.76 -13.33 18.44
N TYR A 43 -2.93 -13.36 17.85
CA TYR A 43 -3.35 -14.46 16.97
C TYR A 43 -2.49 -14.55 15.70
N ALA A 44 -2.25 -13.42 15.04
CA ALA A 44 -1.40 -13.36 13.85
C ALA A 44 0.04 -13.80 14.17
N HIS A 45 0.58 -13.35 15.30
CA HIS A 45 1.91 -13.74 15.77
C HIS A 45 2.00 -15.25 16.02
N GLN A 46 0.98 -15.86 16.68
CA GLN A 46 0.89 -17.32 16.89
C GLN A 46 0.85 -18.10 15.57
N LYS A 47 0.30 -17.50 14.50
CA LYS A 47 0.28 -18.09 13.15
C LYS A 47 1.58 -17.88 12.38
N GLY A 48 2.59 -17.26 12.97
CA GLY A 48 3.90 -17.04 12.36
C GLY A 48 4.01 -15.82 11.44
N PHE A 49 3.03 -14.90 11.49
CA PHE A 49 3.13 -13.65 10.76
C PHE A 49 3.98 -12.63 11.53
N ALA A 50 4.85 -11.93 10.82
CA ALA A 50 5.28 -10.61 11.25
C ALA A 50 4.08 -9.65 11.15
N THR A 51 3.94 -8.75 12.11
CA THR A 51 2.78 -7.87 12.18
C THR A 51 3.17 -6.41 12.10
N ARG A 52 2.41 -5.65 11.33
CA ARG A 52 2.51 -4.19 11.20
C ARG A 52 1.16 -3.55 11.46
N ILE A 53 1.15 -2.43 12.14
CA ILE A 53 -0.02 -1.53 12.18
C ILE A 53 0.25 -0.24 11.42
N VAL A 54 -0.80 0.32 10.82
CA VAL A 54 -0.78 1.67 10.23
C VAL A 54 -1.69 2.56 11.06
N THR A 55 -1.15 3.64 11.61
CA THR A 55 -1.84 4.51 12.58
C THR A 55 -1.42 5.97 12.43
N ASN A 56 -2.29 6.89 12.80
CA ASN A 56 -1.98 8.32 12.85
C ASN A 56 -1.23 8.73 14.13
N GLY A 57 -1.07 7.85 15.11
CA GLY A 57 -0.31 8.13 16.33
C GLY A 57 -1.05 8.96 17.38
N HIS A 58 -2.37 9.19 17.28
CA HIS A 58 -3.14 10.03 18.21
C HIS A 58 -2.98 9.61 19.69
N TRP A 59 -2.70 8.33 19.93
CA TRP A 59 -2.49 7.74 21.26
C TRP A 59 -1.17 8.15 21.94
N ALA A 60 -0.21 8.70 21.17
CA ALA A 60 1.14 9.05 21.64
C ALA A 60 1.29 10.49 22.13
N SER A 61 0.27 11.04 22.80
CA SER A 61 0.20 12.45 23.24
C SER A 61 1.26 12.84 24.29
N SER A 62 2.09 11.91 24.74
CA SER A 62 3.28 12.16 25.54
C SER A 62 4.26 10.97 25.42
N PRO A 63 5.57 11.16 25.70
CA PRO A 63 6.57 10.09 25.67
C PRO A 63 6.18 8.89 26.55
N LYS A 64 5.66 9.16 27.75
CA LYS A 64 5.21 8.12 28.71
C LYS A 64 4.05 7.30 28.15
N ARG A 65 3.04 7.96 27.56
CA ARG A 65 1.88 7.28 26.93
C ARG A 65 2.32 6.47 25.71
N ALA A 66 3.14 7.05 24.85
CA ALA A 66 3.68 6.37 23.68
C ALA A 66 4.41 5.08 24.07
N LYS A 67 5.33 5.17 25.01
CA LYS A 67 6.10 4.02 25.51
C LYS A 67 5.19 2.94 26.11
N ARG A 68 4.24 3.32 26.97
CA ARG A 68 3.31 2.38 27.60
C ARG A 68 2.46 1.65 26.55
N TYR A 69 1.91 2.40 25.60
CA TYR A 69 1.03 1.82 24.57
C TYR A 69 1.78 0.84 23.66
N LEU A 70 2.95 1.26 23.14
CA LEU A 70 3.78 0.40 22.28
C LEU A 70 4.33 -0.82 23.02
N SER A 71 4.65 -0.71 24.31
CA SER A 71 5.08 -1.86 25.11
C SER A 71 4.01 -2.96 25.13
N VAL A 72 2.74 -2.59 25.30
CA VAL A 72 1.62 -3.56 25.27
C VAL A 72 1.49 -4.19 23.89
N LEU A 73 1.56 -3.40 22.83
CA LEU A 73 1.48 -3.91 21.45
C LEU A 73 2.66 -4.85 21.13
N LYS A 74 3.87 -4.50 21.55
CA LYS A 74 5.06 -5.33 21.37
C LYS A 74 4.94 -6.67 22.10
N MET A 75 4.44 -6.67 23.33
CA MET A 75 4.22 -7.91 24.11
C MET A 75 3.26 -8.89 23.42
N VAL A 76 2.29 -8.40 22.68
CA VAL A 76 1.34 -9.25 21.94
C VAL A 76 1.77 -9.55 20.50
N GLY A 77 3.04 -9.21 20.14
CA GLY A 77 3.63 -9.63 18.88
C GLY A 77 3.67 -8.57 17.79
N LEU A 78 3.51 -7.27 18.11
CA LEU A 78 3.75 -6.22 17.11
C LEU A 78 5.24 -6.13 16.78
N ASN A 79 5.58 -6.24 15.48
CA ASN A 79 6.95 -6.17 14.99
C ASN A 79 7.32 -4.79 14.45
N GLU A 80 6.37 -4.13 13.78
CA GLU A 80 6.61 -2.89 13.07
C GLU A 80 5.42 -1.93 13.18
N ILE A 81 5.73 -0.63 13.24
CA ILE A 81 4.72 0.43 13.21
C ILE A 81 4.93 1.32 11.99
N SER A 82 3.83 1.64 11.30
CA SER A 82 3.79 2.63 10.23
C SER A 82 2.92 3.80 10.67
N LEU A 83 3.52 4.97 10.76
CA LEU A 83 2.89 6.22 11.17
C LEU A 83 2.56 7.08 9.96
N SER A 84 1.49 7.85 10.04
CA SER A 84 1.14 8.84 9.03
C SER A 84 1.19 10.24 9.62
N THR A 85 1.80 11.18 8.90
CA THR A 85 1.85 12.61 9.26
C THR A 85 1.92 13.48 8.00
N GLY A 86 1.85 14.78 8.17
CA GLY A 86 1.88 15.76 7.10
C GLY A 86 0.84 16.85 7.36
N LYS A 87 0.66 17.74 6.41
CA LYS A 87 -0.19 18.92 6.59
C LYS A 87 -1.64 18.57 6.95
N GLU A 88 -2.25 17.67 6.18
CA GLU A 88 -3.65 17.26 6.38
C GLU A 88 -3.82 16.43 7.66
N HIS A 89 -2.85 15.56 7.96
CA HIS A 89 -2.87 14.78 9.21
C HIS A 89 -2.66 15.66 10.44
N ALA A 90 -1.83 16.69 10.36
CA ALA A 90 -1.50 17.58 11.48
C ALA A 90 -2.71 18.43 11.93
N GLU A 91 -3.73 18.59 11.09
CA GLU A 91 -5.00 19.21 11.49
C GLU A 91 -5.73 18.41 12.59
N TRP A 92 -5.49 17.11 12.68
CA TRP A 92 -6.18 16.19 13.60
C TRP A 92 -5.26 15.59 14.66
N VAL A 93 -4.00 15.36 14.32
CA VAL A 93 -3.02 14.73 15.20
C VAL A 93 -1.73 15.54 15.19
N PRO A 94 -1.34 16.16 16.31
CA PRO A 94 -0.10 16.93 16.41
C PRO A 94 1.12 16.11 15.97
N VAL A 95 2.04 16.74 15.26
CA VAL A 95 3.29 16.10 14.79
C VAL A 95 4.10 15.52 15.96
N GLU A 96 4.04 16.16 17.12
CA GLU A 96 4.69 15.71 18.37
C GLU A 96 4.24 14.31 18.79
N ASN A 97 3.00 13.92 18.52
CA ASN A 97 2.53 12.57 18.82
C ASN A 97 3.29 11.54 17.96
N VAL A 98 3.50 11.86 16.68
CA VAL A 98 4.26 11.00 15.76
C VAL A 98 5.72 10.92 16.20
N VAL A 99 6.32 12.04 16.60
CA VAL A 99 7.70 12.09 17.16
C VAL A 99 7.81 11.24 18.43
N ASN A 100 6.85 11.35 19.35
CA ASN A 100 6.80 10.54 20.58
C ASN A 100 6.69 9.04 20.25
N ALA A 101 5.89 8.69 19.24
CA ALA A 101 5.75 7.30 18.80
C ALA A 101 7.04 6.75 18.18
N CYS A 102 7.72 7.55 17.34
CA CYS A 102 9.04 7.20 16.78
C CYS A 102 10.08 6.96 17.87
N ALA A 103 10.19 7.87 18.82
CA ALA A 103 11.12 7.76 19.93
C ALA A 103 10.85 6.53 20.81
N ALA A 104 9.57 6.24 21.07
CA ALA A 104 9.17 5.05 21.81
C ALA A 104 9.50 3.76 21.05
N ALA A 105 9.21 3.70 19.73
CA ALA A 105 9.53 2.55 18.87
C ALA A 105 11.05 2.30 18.85
N TYR A 106 11.84 3.35 18.62
CA TYR A 106 13.29 3.29 18.64
C TYR A 106 13.83 2.76 19.97
N SER A 107 13.37 3.31 21.11
CA SER A 107 13.80 2.87 22.44
C SER A 107 13.52 1.40 22.75
N MET A 108 12.63 0.77 21.98
CA MET A 108 12.27 -0.65 22.10
C MET A 108 12.91 -1.52 21.04
N GLY A 109 13.73 -1.00 20.13
CA GLY A 109 14.28 -1.73 18.99
C GLY A 109 13.17 -2.21 18.04
N MET A 110 12.10 -1.41 17.84
CA MET A 110 11.01 -1.71 16.94
C MET A 110 11.19 -0.91 15.66
N THR A 111 11.07 -1.57 14.50
CA THR A 111 11.09 -0.89 13.20
C THR A 111 9.91 0.09 13.09
N CYS A 112 10.20 1.30 12.68
CA CYS A 112 9.24 2.37 12.48
C CYS A 112 9.34 2.94 11.07
N ALA A 113 8.20 3.06 10.38
CA ALA A 113 8.08 3.80 9.14
C ALA A 113 7.19 5.02 9.35
N VAL A 114 7.53 6.16 8.77
CA VAL A 114 6.70 7.36 8.78
C VAL A 114 6.39 7.77 7.35
N ASN A 115 5.12 7.68 6.98
CA ASN A 115 4.61 8.22 5.73
C ASN A 115 4.28 9.70 5.94
N ILE A 116 5.09 10.56 5.34
CA ILE A 116 4.97 12.01 5.44
C ILE A 116 4.26 12.49 4.19
N GLU A 117 3.06 13.00 4.38
CA GLU A 117 2.28 13.58 3.31
C GLU A 117 3.01 14.78 2.71
N SER A 118 3.31 14.67 1.45
CA SER A 118 4.01 15.69 0.69
C SER A 118 3.44 15.74 -0.73
N PRO A 119 3.14 16.92 -1.27
CA PRO A 119 2.83 17.04 -2.68
C PRO A 119 3.97 16.45 -3.51
N LYS A 120 3.64 15.79 -4.62
CA LYS A 120 4.64 15.23 -5.51
C LYS A 120 5.62 16.34 -5.93
N PHE A 121 6.91 16.11 -5.75
CA PHE A 121 8.02 17.06 -5.97
C PHE A 121 8.22 18.16 -4.92
N ASP A 122 7.33 18.32 -3.95
CA ASP A 122 7.56 19.17 -2.79
C ASP A 122 7.94 18.30 -1.60
N ARG A 123 9.18 18.39 -1.18
CA ARG A 123 9.70 17.67 0.00
C ARG A 123 9.78 18.56 1.24
N SER A 124 9.15 19.71 1.26
CA SER A 124 9.21 20.62 2.40
C SER A 124 8.78 19.95 3.71
N ASN A 125 7.61 19.31 3.73
CA ASN A 125 7.11 18.57 4.91
C ASN A 125 8.05 17.43 5.31
N TYR A 126 8.59 16.70 4.34
CA TYR A 126 9.54 15.62 4.58
C TYR A 126 10.83 16.15 5.21
N ASN A 127 11.39 17.22 4.67
CA ASN A 127 12.63 17.82 5.19
C ASN A 127 12.42 18.40 6.59
N GLN A 128 11.33 19.14 6.80
CA GLN A 128 10.96 19.67 8.12
C GLN A 128 10.83 18.57 9.16
N PHE A 129 10.16 17.47 8.83
CA PHE A 129 10.02 16.34 9.75
C PHE A 129 11.38 15.67 10.06
N LYS A 130 12.21 15.48 9.04
CA LYS A 130 13.56 14.90 9.18
C LYS A 130 14.48 15.74 10.08
N GLU A 131 14.33 17.08 10.06
CA GLU A 131 15.13 18.03 10.83
C GLU A 131 14.70 18.16 12.30
N ILE A 132 13.56 17.56 12.70
CA ILE A 132 13.16 17.54 14.12
C ILE A 132 14.26 16.86 14.93
N PRO A 133 14.79 17.50 16.01
CA PRO A 133 15.99 17.02 16.72
C PRO A 133 15.91 15.54 17.14
N THR A 134 14.76 15.10 17.65
CA THR A 134 14.55 13.68 18.03
C THR A 134 14.63 12.75 16.82
N ILE A 135 14.07 13.14 15.68
CA ILE A 135 14.08 12.33 14.44
C ILE A 135 15.48 12.30 13.84
N ALA A 136 16.13 13.46 13.74
CA ALA A 136 17.51 13.57 13.25
C ALA A 136 18.46 12.69 14.06
N LYS A 137 18.35 12.72 15.40
CA LYS A 137 19.14 11.88 16.30
C LYS A 137 18.92 10.38 16.04
N ILE A 138 17.68 9.93 15.91
CA ILE A 138 17.38 8.51 15.63
C ILE A 138 18.02 8.06 14.30
N ILE A 139 17.94 8.90 13.27
CA ILE A 139 18.51 8.60 11.94
C ILE A 139 20.04 8.53 12.03
N GLU A 140 20.68 9.40 12.80
CA GLU A 140 22.12 9.43 13.02
C GLU A 140 22.60 8.17 13.77
N GLU A 141 21.89 7.78 14.83
CA GLU A 141 22.25 6.63 15.67
C GLU A 141 21.98 5.28 14.98
N ASP A 142 20.82 5.13 14.30
CA ASP A 142 20.46 3.92 13.53
C ASP A 142 19.49 4.22 12.41
N ALA A 143 20.02 4.50 11.23
CA ALA A 143 19.22 4.76 10.02
C ALA A 143 18.32 3.61 9.58
N ARG A 144 18.50 2.38 10.11
CA ARG A 144 17.69 1.22 9.77
C ARG A 144 16.47 1.03 10.67
N SER A 145 16.40 1.73 11.78
CA SER A 145 15.27 1.67 12.72
C SER A 145 14.10 2.56 12.30
N LEU A 146 14.36 3.62 11.51
CA LEU A 146 13.37 4.63 11.11
C LEU A 146 13.41 4.91 9.62
N TYR A 147 12.33 4.56 8.93
CA TYR A 147 12.15 4.80 7.50
C TYR A 147 11.23 6.00 7.27
N LEU A 148 11.74 7.06 6.66
CA LEU A 148 10.94 8.21 6.26
C LEU A 148 10.54 8.06 4.78
N ILE A 149 9.25 8.16 4.51
CA ILE A 149 8.65 7.96 3.19
C ILE A 149 7.86 9.22 2.84
N ALA A 150 8.24 9.91 1.77
CA ALA A 150 7.40 10.97 1.21
C ALA A 150 6.26 10.32 0.43
N GLY A 151 5.03 10.50 0.91
CA GLY A 151 3.82 9.93 0.33
C GLY A 151 2.87 11.01 -0.18
N GLU A 152 2.16 10.75 -1.26
CA GLU A 152 1.08 11.60 -1.71
C GLU A 152 -0.24 11.20 -1.04
N TRP A 153 -1.01 12.20 -0.64
CA TRP A 153 -2.38 11.98 -0.17
C TRP A 153 -3.29 11.59 -1.33
N ILE A 154 -4.01 10.50 -1.19
CA ILE A 154 -5.06 10.12 -2.15
C ILE A 154 -6.39 10.46 -1.51
N ALA A 155 -6.97 11.60 -1.87
CA ALA A 155 -8.29 12.00 -1.39
C ALA A 155 -9.35 10.97 -1.81
N LYS A 156 -10.20 10.56 -0.86
CA LYS A 156 -11.30 9.60 -1.11
C LYS A 156 -12.28 10.08 -2.17
N GLU A 157 -12.49 11.38 -2.27
CA GLU A 157 -13.58 11.99 -3.04
C GLU A 157 -13.15 12.50 -4.41
N HIS A 158 -11.85 12.64 -4.67
CA HIS A 158 -11.38 13.06 -5.98
C HIS A 158 -11.34 11.87 -6.95
N SER A 159 -12.42 11.71 -7.68
CA SER A 159 -12.36 11.04 -8.98
C SER A 159 -11.52 11.91 -9.90
N ILE A 160 -10.22 11.63 -10.02
CA ILE A 160 -9.37 12.28 -11.01
C ILE A 160 -9.96 11.92 -12.37
N THR A 161 -10.50 12.92 -13.03
CA THR A 161 -10.95 12.76 -14.42
C THR A 161 -9.72 12.78 -15.34
N LEU A 162 -9.85 12.16 -16.50
CA LEU A 162 -8.79 12.21 -17.52
C LEU A 162 -8.41 13.67 -17.86
N GLY A 163 -9.34 14.62 -17.70
CA GLY A 163 -9.12 16.06 -17.90
C GLY A 163 -8.25 16.74 -16.84
N GLU A 164 -8.29 16.30 -15.59
CA GLU A 164 -7.52 16.88 -14.48
C GLU A 164 -6.06 16.43 -14.45
N LEU A 165 -5.72 15.38 -15.18
CA LEU A 165 -4.33 15.00 -15.44
C LEU A 165 -3.61 15.97 -16.40
N ILE A 166 -4.29 17.04 -16.82
CA ILE A 166 -3.83 18.02 -17.80
C ILE A 166 -3.35 19.29 -17.10
N GLY A 167 -2.09 19.67 -17.20
CA GLY A 167 -1.74 21.07 -16.93
C GLY A 167 -0.32 21.45 -16.55
N LYS A 168 0.55 20.63 -16.00
CA LYS A 168 1.93 21.04 -15.67
C LYS A 168 2.99 20.07 -16.20
N LYS A 169 4.14 20.60 -16.67
CA LYS A 169 5.30 19.78 -17.04
C LYS A 169 5.78 19.03 -15.80
N ALA A 170 5.49 17.73 -15.72
CA ALA A 170 6.02 16.86 -14.68
C ALA A 170 7.41 16.35 -15.13
N PRO A 171 8.38 16.21 -14.22
CA PRO A 171 9.62 15.52 -14.51
C PRO A 171 9.32 14.07 -14.92
N LEU A 172 10.18 13.50 -15.76
CA LEU A 172 10.12 12.10 -16.16
C LEU A 172 10.41 11.24 -14.92
N ILE A 173 9.36 10.67 -14.33
CA ILE A 173 9.52 9.67 -13.29
C ILE A 173 9.74 8.33 -14.00
N PRO A 174 10.71 7.52 -13.57
CA PRO A 174 10.86 6.17 -14.08
C PRO A 174 9.53 5.41 -13.94
N GLU A 175 9.07 4.84 -15.03
CA GLU A 175 7.89 4.01 -15.05
C GLU A 175 8.22 2.75 -14.26
N ARG A 176 7.42 2.47 -13.24
CA ARG A 176 7.60 1.31 -12.38
C ARG A 176 6.31 0.52 -12.32
N GLY A 177 6.43 -0.79 -12.48
CA GLY A 177 5.32 -1.70 -12.27
C GLY A 177 4.76 -1.64 -10.85
N CYS A 178 3.52 -2.05 -10.68
CA CYS A 178 2.88 -2.11 -9.38
C CYS A 178 3.05 -3.50 -8.74
N ASP A 179 3.91 -3.61 -7.74
CA ASP A 179 4.15 -4.87 -7.04
C ASP A 179 2.90 -5.37 -6.29
N SER A 180 2.07 -4.47 -5.79
CA SER A 180 0.94 -4.84 -4.93
C SER A 180 -0.11 -5.70 -5.60
N ILE A 181 -0.27 -5.63 -6.93
CA ILE A 181 -1.37 -6.30 -7.63
C ILE A 181 -1.30 -7.83 -7.60
N PHE A 182 -0.10 -8.41 -7.38
CA PHE A 182 0.09 -9.86 -7.27
C PHE A 182 0.78 -10.27 -5.97
N THR A 183 0.98 -9.35 -5.03
CA THR A 183 1.68 -9.65 -3.78
C THR A 183 0.87 -9.26 -2.54
N THR A 184 -0.27 -8.60 -2.73
CA THR A 184 -1.06 -8.09 -1.61
C THR A 184 -2.51 -8.51 -1.71
N ILE A 185 -3.01 -9.15 -0.66
CA ILE A 185 -4.43 -9.44 -0.46
C ILE A 185 -4.95 -8.50 0.61
N THR A 186 -6.06 -7.81 0.35
CA THR A 186 -6.66 -6.88 1.30
C THR A 186 -8.09 -7.27 1.62
N TYR A 187 -8.35 -7.60 2.89
CA TYR A 187 -9.69 -7.74 3.42
C TYR A 187 -10.24 -6.38 3.88
N ALA A 188 -11.34 -5.96 3.28
CA ALA A 188 -12.07 -4.76 3.65
C ALA A 188 -13.32 -5.08 4.48
N PRO A 189 -13.92 -4.09 5.18
CA PRO A 189 -15.19 -4.28 5.88
C PRO A 189 -16.27 -4.87 4.98
N GLY A 190 -17.11 -5.76 5.53
CA GLY A 190 -18.11 -6.52 4.79
C GLY A 190 -17.54 -7.74 4.07
N SER A 191 -16.41 -8.26 4.54
CA SER A 191 -15.73 -9.46 4.00
C SER A 191 -15.32 -9.36 2.53
N ARG A 192 -15.22 -8.14 2.01
CA ARG A 192 -14.77 -7.92 0.64
C ARG A 192 -13.27 -8.13 0.53
N LEU A 193 -12.88 -8.88 -0.47
CA LEU A 193 -11.50 -9.25 -0.74
C LEU A 193 -11.01 -8.58 -2.02
N TYR A 194 -9.86 -7.92 -1.95
CA TYR A 194 -9.23 -7.25 -3.09
C TYR A 194 -7.83 -7.77 -3.33
N GLY A 195 -7.45 -7.88 -4.60
CA GLY A 195 -6.09 -8.22 -5.05
C GLY A 195 -5.17 -7.01 -5.17
N CYS A 196 -5.32 -6.02 -4.28
CA CYS A 196 -4.57 -4.77 -4.31
C CYS A 196 -4.62 -4.08 -2.95
N CYS A 197 -3.56 -3.37 -2.55
CA CYS A 197 -3.53 -2.62 -1.29
C CYS A 197 -4.14 -1.21 -1.40
N GLY A 198 -3.93 -0.51 -2.53
CA GLY A 198 -4.22 0.93 -2.65
C GLY A 198 -5.68 1.25 -2.99
N LEU A 199 -6.28 0.48 -3.89
CA LEU A 199 -7.62 0.77 -4.41
C LEU A 199 -8.75 0.05 -3.67
N SER A 200 -8.44 -0.74 -2.65
CA SER A 200 -9.44 -1.36 -1.77
C SER A 200 -10.35 -0.32 -1.10
N ILE A 201 -9.79 0.84 -0.72
CA ILE A 201 -10.54 1.97 -0.14
C ILE A 201 -11.51 2.56 -1.15
N ALA A 202 -11.13 2.62 -2.43
CA ALA A 202 -11.97 3.12 -3.51
C ALA A 202 -13.06 2.14 -3.94
N LYS A 203 -13.09 0.94 -3.37
CA LYS A 203 -14.06 -0.13 -3.69
C LYS A 203 -14.12 -0.46 -5.19
N MET A 204 -12.96 -0.52 -5.83
CA MET A 204 -12.84 -0.82 -7.26
C MET A 204 -13.29 -2.26 -7.53
N GLN A 205 -14.39 -2.42 -8.27
CA GLN A 205 -14.95 -3.74 -8.60
C GLN A 205 -13.98 -4.59 -9.44
N ASP A 206 -13.23 -3.95 -10.33
CA ASP A 206 -12.25 -4.64 -11.19
C ASP A 206 -11.08 -5.30 -10.43
N LEU A 207 -10.88 -4.89 -9.19
CA LEU A 207 -9.87 -5.46 -8.30
C LEU A 207 -10.49 -6.26 -7.14
N LEU A 208 -11.81 -6.37 -7.12
CA LEU A 208 -12.53 -7.21 -6.19
C LEU A 208 -12.36 -8.67 -6.61
N LEU A 209 -11.87 -9.50 -5.70
CA LEU A 209 -11.78 -10.95 -5.87
C LEU A 209 -13.06 -11.63 -5.39
N ALA A 210 -13.62 -11.13 -4.29
CA ALA A 210 -14.89 -11.60 -3.76
C ALA A 210 -15.54 -10.54 -2.87
N ASP A 211 -16.87 -10.53 -2.83
CA ASP A 211 -17.71 -9.71 -1.95
C ASP A 211 -18.34 -10.51 -0.80
N THR A 212 -18.08 -11.80 -0.76
CA THR A 212 -18.51 -12.75 0.26
C THR A 212 -17.30 -13.48 0.85
N PRO A 213 -17.41 -14.04 2.06
CA PRO A 213 -16.36 -14.89 2.61
C PRO A 213 -16.08 -16.07 1.69
N LEU A 214 -14.82 -16.24 1.29
CA LEU A 214 -14.37 -17.38 0.49
C LEU A 214 -13.87 -18.52 1.36
N SER A 215 -14.03 -19.75 0.89
CA SER A 215 -13.23 -20.88 1.35
C SER A 215 -11.78 -20.74 0.89
N ASP A 216 -10.87 -21.50 1.49
CA ASP A 216 -9.48 -21.55 1.07
C ASP A 216 -9.31 -21.98 -0.40
N ARG A 217 -10.13 -22.94 -0.87
CA ARG A 217 -10.10 -23.41 -2.26
C ARG A 217 -10.51 -22.32 -3.23
N ASP A 218 -11.58 -21.60 -2.91
CA ASP A 218 -12.11 -20.53 -3.75
C ASP A 218 -11.15 -19.34 -3.80
N LEU A 219 -10.56 -18.96 -2.67
CA LEU A 219 -9.56 -17.89 -2.64
C LEU A 219 -8.37 -18.18 -3.56
N TYR A 220 -7.86 -19.41 -3.54
CA TYR A 220 -6.73 -19.78 -4.40
C TYR A 220 -7.10 -19.72 -5.89
N ALA A 221 -8.30 -20.16 -6.25
CA ALA A 221 -8.81 -20.11 -7.62
C ALA A 221 -9.00 -18.65 -8.10
N GLU A 222 -9.66 -17.81 -7.31
CA GLU A 222 -9.87 -16.39 -7.63
C GLU A 222 -8.54 -15.63 -7.76
N TRP A 223 -7.62 -15.86 -6.84
CA TRP A 223 -6.27 -15.29 -6.93
C TRP A 223 -5.54 -15.76 -8.19
N GLY A 224 -5.61 -17.05 -8.51
CA GLY A 224 -5.05 -17.62 -9.73
C GLY A 224 -5.65 -17.01 -11.00
N GLY A 225 -6.93 -16.68 -10.99
CA GLY A 225 -7.63 -16.01 -12.09
C GLY A 225 -7.04 -14.64 -12.45
N MET A 226 -6.46 -13.92 -11.51
CA MET A 226 -5.80 -12.62 -11.79
C MET A 226 -4.66 -12.74 -12.80
N PHE A 227 -3.97 -13.87 -12.85
CA PHE A 227 -2.86 -14.11 -13.79
C PHE A 227 -3.33 -14.37 -15.24
N ASN A 228 -4.64 -14.49 -15.47
CA ASN A 228 -5.24 -14.58 -16.79
C ASN A 228 -5.66 -13.20 -17.34
N ASP A 229 -5.62 -12.16 -16.52
CA ASP A 229 -5.98 -10.80 -16.89
C ASP A 229 -4.75 -10.03 -17.38
N PHE A 230 -4.68 -9.82 -18.69
CA PHE A 230 -3.55 -9.13 -19.32
C PHE A 230 -3.33 -7.71 -18.78
N LEU A 231 -4.40 -6.97 -18.49
CA LEU A 231 -4.26 -5.62 -17.93
C LEU A 231 -3.60 -5.64 -16.56
N LYS A 232 -3.96 -6.58 -15.70
CA LYS A 232 -3.33 -6.76 -14.38
C LYS A 232 -1.85 -7.14 -14.50
N ILE A 233 -1.52 -8.02 -15.44
CA ILE A 233 -0.12 -8.36 -15.76
C ILE A 233 0.63 -7.11 -16.24
N TRP A 234 0.04 -6.33 -17.12
CA TRP A 234 0.68 -5.12 -17.63
C TRP A 234 0.90 -4.06 -16.54
N ILE A 235 -0.10 -3.85 -15.66
CA ILE A 235 0.03 -3.00 -14.47
C ILE A 235 1.18 -3.48 -13.57
N PHE A 236 1.29 -4.78 -13.36
CA PHE A 236 2.38 -5.36 -12.57
C PHE A 236 3.74 -5.08 -13.20
N VAL A 237 3.87 -5.26 -14.51
CA VAL A 237 5.17 -5.19 -15.23
C VAL A 237 5.65 -3.75 -15.42
N GLU A 238 4.80 -2.88 -15.96
CA GLU A 238 5.17 -1.51 -16.37
C GLU A 238 4.48 -0.42 -15.55
N GLY A 239 3.37 -0.74 -14.90
CA GLY A 239 2.59 0.22 -14.12
C GLY A 239 1.58 1.02 -14.93
N PRO A 240 0.64 1.69 -14.23
CA PRO A 240 -0.49 2.33 -14.88
C PRO A 240 -0.10 3.54 -15.74
N LEU A 241 0.97 4.24 -15.39
CA LEU A 241 1.43 5.41 -16.15
C LEU A 241 1.95 5.02 -17.55
N ALA A 242 2.74 3.94 -17.65
CA ALA A 242 3.25 3.42 -18.91
C ALA A 242 2.10 3.05 -19.86
N ILE A 243 1.05 2.42 -19.32
CA ILE A 243 -0.13 2.03 -20.10
C ILE A 243 -0.85 3.26 -20.68
N ILE A 244 -1.10 4.27 -19.85
CA ILE A 244 -1.74 5.51 -20.33
C ILE A 244 -0.87 6.24 -21.35
N ARG A 245 0.45 6.27 -21.16
CA ARG A 245 1.39 6.88 -22.15
C ARG A 245 1.37 6.13 -23.49
N PHE A 246 1.35 4.80 -23.45
CA PHE A 246 1.19 4.01 -24.67
C PHE A 246 -0.11 4.35 -25.41
N LEU A 247 -1.23 4.40 -24.71
CA LEU A 247 -2.51 4.79 -25.32
C LEU A 247 -2.50 6.22 -25.85
N ALA A 248 -1.86 7.15 -25.17
CA ALA A 248 -1.74 8.55 -25.61
C ALA A 248 -0.91 8.70 -26.89
N GLN A 249 -0.01 7.76 -27.19
CA GLN A 249 0.71 7.74 -28.50
C GLN A 249 -0.20 7.27 -29.64
N LYS A 250 -1.19 6.44 -29.35
CA LYS A 250 -2.10 5.86 -30.35
C LYS A 250 -3.34 6.72 -30.60
N GLU A 251 -3.85 7.37 -29.57
CA GLU A 251 -5.12 8.11 -29.61
C GLU A 251 -4.90 9.61 -29.39
N PRO A 252 -5.01 10.43 -30.45
CA PRO A 252 -4.74 11.87 -30.38
C PRO A 252 -5.57 12.60 -29.32
N THR A 253 -6.77 12.13 -29.04
CA THR A 253 -7.65 12.69 -28.01
C THR A 253 -7.10 12.54 -26.57
N LEU A 254 -6.21 11.57 -26.35
CA LEU A 254 -5.49 11.41 -25.09
C LEU A 254 -4.20 12.24 -25.05
N ARG A 255 -3.61 12.58 -26.20
CA ARG A 255 -2.38 13.40 -26.30
C ARG A 255 -2.57 14.84 -25.84
N ALA A 256 -3.78 15.38 -25.94
CA ALA A 256 -4.11 16.71 -25.41
C ALA A 256 -4.05 16.75 -23.88
N THR A 257 -4.07 15.59 -23.24
CA THR A 257 -3.96 15.44 -21.80
C THR A 257 -2.48 15.37 -21.41
N ARG A 258 -1.96 16.44 -20.80
CA ARG A 258 -0.64 16.42 -20.16
C ARG A 258 -0.77 15.58 -18.89
N LEU A 259 -0.19 14.38 -18.89
CA LEU A 259 -0.12 13.51 -17.74
C LEU A 259 0.62 14.20 -16.60
N GLN A 260 -0.12 14.73 -15.67
CA GLN A 260 0.45 15.31 -14.46
C GLN A 260 0.82 14.22 -13.46
N SER A 261 1.60 14.64 -12.52
CA SER A 261 2.12 13.93 -11.38
C SER A 261 1.04 13.40 -10.42
N ALA A 262 0.06 12.65 -10.91
CA ALA A 262 -0.91 11.98 -10.06
C ALA A 262 -0.30 10.72 -9.43
N HIS A 263 -0.75 10.38 -8.23
CA HIS A 263 -0.40 9.13 -7.58
C HIS A 263 -0.73 7.94 -8.49
N SER A 264 0.15 6.94 -8.53
CA SER A 264 -0.01 5.77 -9.43
C SER A 264 -1.36 5.07 -9.29
N CYS A 265 -1.93 5.00 -8.07
CA CYS A 265 -3.26 4.44 -7.86
C CYS A 265 -4.38 5.28 -8.49
N ALA A 266 -4.25 6.61 -8.53
CA ALA A 266 -5.22 7.47 -9.20
C ALA A 266 -5.21 7.23 -10.72
N ILE A 267 -4.02 7.07 -11.30
CA ILE A 267 -3.87 6.70 -12.72
C ILE A 267 -4.42 5.29 -12.97
N CYS A 268 -4.18 4.35 -12.05
CA CYS A 268 -4.69 2.98 -12.15
C CYS A 268 -6.21 2.94 -12.23
N ARG A 269 -6.93 3.77 -11.47
CA ARG A 269 -8.40 3.89 -11.56
C ARG A 269 -8.88 4.26 -12.96
N LEU A 270 -8.13 5.08 -13.69
CA LEU A 270 -8.50 5.48 -15.06
C LEU A 270 -8.45 4.30 -16.04
N LEU A 271 -7.56 3.33 -15.81
CA LEU A 271 -7.43 2.16 -16.68
C LEU A 271 -8.72 1.32 -16.73
N PHE A 272 -9.52 1.38 -15.70
CA PHE A 272 -10.79 0.65 -15.59
C PHE A 272 -12.02 1.48 -15.98
N THR A 273 -11.82 2.68 -16.52
CA THR A 273 -12.94 3.47 -17.06
C THR A 273 -13.37 2.92 -18.43
N PRO A 274 -14.69 2.93 -18.78
CA PRO A 274 -15.17 2.36 -20.03
C PRO A 274 -14.42 2.85 -21.27
N ARG A 275 -14.10 4.16 -21.31
CA ARG A 275 -13.35 4.75 -22.42
C ARG A 275 -11.95 4.14 -22.56
N VAL A 276 -11.21 4.03 -21.47
CA VAL A 276 -9.83 3.50 -21.50
C VAL A 276 -9.84 2.00 -21.75
N VAL A 277 -10.78 1.26 -21.19
CA VAL A 277 -10.97 -0.19 -21.46
C VAL A 277 -11.21 -0.43 -22.95
N THR A 278 -12.05 0.37 -23.59
CA THR A 278 -12.30 0.27 -25.05
C THR A 278 -11.03 0.53 -25.85
N LEU A 279 -10.24 1.55 -25.49
CA LEU A 279 -8.99 1.84 -26.17
C LEU A 279 -7.93 0.75 -25.94
N LEU A 280 -7.86 0.21 -24.74
CA LEU A 280 -6.99 -0.93 -24.43
C LEU A 280 -7.35 -2.14 -25.29
N ALA A 281 -8.64 -2.49 -25.38
CA ALA A 281 -9.11 -3.60 -26.22
C ALA A 281 -8.70 -3.46 -27.68
N LYS A 282 -8.59 -2.23 -28.19
CA LYS A 282 -8.17 -1.94 -29.57
C LYS A 282 -6.66 -2.13 -29.79
N HIS A 283 -5.82 -1.83 -28.78
CA HIS A 283 -4.37 -1.70 -28.98
C HIS A 283 -3.52 -2.69 -28.17
N TYR A 284 -4.09 -3.45 -27.23
CA TYR A 284 -3.31 -4.29 -26.30
C TYR A 284 -2.47 -5.37 -27.00
N GLN A 285 -2.91 -5.85 -28.16
CA GLN A 285 -2.19 -6.89 -28.89
C GLN A 285 -0.77 -6.48 -29.28
N GLU A 286 -0.54 -5.19 -29.55
CA GLU A 286 0.78 -4.65 -29.89
C GLU A 286 1.79 -4.82 -28.74
N LYS A 287 1.31 -4.87 -27.51
CA LYS A 287 2.14 -5.00 -26.30
C LYS A 287 2.17 -6.41 -25.71
N ARG A 288 1.30 -7.28 -26.16
CA ARG A 288 1.06 -8.58 -25.51
C ARG A 288 2.33 -9.41 -25.35
N SER A 289 3.08 -9.64 -26.43
CA SER A 289 4.29 -10.49 -26.41
C SER A 289 5.40 -9.86 -25.55
N GLU A 290 5.62 -8.54 -25.67
CA GLU A 290 6.62 -7.82 -24.87
C GLU A 290 6.30 -7.92 -23.36
N ILE A 291 5.05 -7.70 -22.98
CA ILE A 291 4.63 -7.73 -21.58
C ILE A 291 4.73 -9.12 -20.99
N PHE A 292 4.32 -10.17 -21.71
CA PHE A 292 4.47 -11.55 -21.22
C PHE A 292 5.94 -11.95 -21.08
N LEU A 293 6.81 -11.51 -21.98
CA LEU A 293 8.26 -11.75 -21.83
C LEU A 293 8.80 -11.09 -20.57
N LYS A 294 8.50 -9.80 -20.36
CA LYS A 294 8.91 -9.05 -19.15
C LYS A 294 8.35 -9.70 -17.88
N PHE A 295 7.10 -10.16 -17.90
CA PHE A 295 6.48 -10.86 -16.78
C PHE A 295 7.22 -12.15 -16.43
N SER A 296 7.54 -12.97 -17.44
CA SER A 296 8.27 -14.23 -17.27
C SER A 296 9.68 -13.99 -16.70
N LEU A 297 10.40 -13.00 -17.21
CA LEU A 297 11.73 -12.63 -16.70
C LEU A 297 11.66 -12.16 -15.25
N ARG A 298 10.66 -11.36 -14.89
CA ARG A 298 10.48 -10.89 -13.52
C ARG A 298 10.14 -12.03 -12.55
N ALA A 299 9.31 -12.98 -12.98
CA ALA A 299 8.98 -14.19 -12.21
C ALA A 299 10.19 -15.08 -11.98
N GLN A 300 11.05 -15.24 -13.00
CA GLN A 300 12.30 -16.00 -12.88
C GLN A 300 13.28 -15.32 -11.92
N ALA A 301 13.48 -14.01 -12.04
CA ALA A 301 14.35 -13.24 -11.13
C ALA A 301 13.90 -13.37 -9.67
N ALA A 302 12.60 -13.34 -9.40
CA ALA A 302 12.06 -13.53 -8.05
C ALA A 302 12.32 -14.92 -7.50
N LYS A 303 12.26 -15.98 -8.33
CA LYS A 303 12.63 -17.35 -7.93
C LYS A 303 14.11 -17.46 -7.56
N VAL A 304 15.00 -16.91 -8.40
CA VAL A 304 16.45 -16.92 -8.14
C VAL A 304 16.78 -16.22 -6.83
N ALA A 305 16.21 -15.01 -6.61
CA ALA A 305 16.41 -14.27 -5.37
C ALA A 305 15.93 -15.06 -4.13
N SER A 306 14.77 -15.72 -4.22
CA SER A 306 14.23 -16.56 -3.14
C SER A 306 15.10 -17.78 -2.82
N THR A 307 15.78 -18.33 -3.83
CA THR A 307 16.68 -19.49 -3.64
C THR A 307 18.02 -19.07 -3.04
N ALA A 308 18.53 -17.90 -3.40
CA ALA A 308 19.79 -17.38 -2.88
C ALA A 308 19.71 -16.90 -1.41
N MET A 309 18.50 -16.70 -0.88
CA MET A 309 18.27 -16.28 0.52
C MET A 309 17.97 -17.46 1.48
N LYS A 310 17.98 -18.68 0.98
CA LYS A 310 17.88 -19.92 1.78
C LYS A 310 19.25 -20.52 2.01
#